data_803f00a5c62113ab13e1f8aafbadec4e
#
_entry.id   803f00a5c62113ab13e1f8aafbadec4e
#
_cell.length_a   1.000
_cell.length_b   1.000
_cell.length_c   1.000
_cell.angle_alpha   90.00
_cell.angle_beta   90.00
_cell.angle_gamma   90.00
#
_symmetry.space_group_name_H-M   'P 1'
#
loop_
_entity.id
_entity.type
_entity.pdbx_description
1 polymer ?
#
loop_
_entity_poly.entity_id
_entity_poly.type
_entity_poly.pdbx_seq_one_letter_code
_entity_poly.pdbx_strand_id
1 'polypeptide(L)'
;INISGSENGNELKDFNYQDYLYELGSALLTPSLDSKLEGVSSGAIIKFNDDIPALGKSNIEISVLVKEIKEKIMPELTDDWVSSVTEFETVKEMNEELHKNIQNVKKRQVANQYQGQLTSKLIEESKLELPEQLVIAEMDSILQNFMNELQQNNIKIDDYLQITGLTEETLQDDLKNQATRNLSMVVILDKVVEDQELKLDDKEISLIDEHMSTHDGSEADSASHKLNLESESLRNKAMLHILQQGVSVDKNGEKVYLQDVYNQEEDLGEEE
;
A
#
# COMPACT_ATOMS: atom_id res chain seq x y z
N ILE A 1 33.72 -5.65 -4.96
CA ILE A 1 33.96 -7.10 -4.73
C ILE A 1 33.65 -7.89 -5.99
N ASN A 2 34.30 -9.08 -6.14
CA ASN A 2 33.76 -10.14 -6.99
C ASN A 2 33.21 -11.21 -6.06
N ILE A 3 31.97 -11.65 -6.30
CA ILE A 3 31.30 -12.65 -5.49
C ILE A 3 30.71 -13.73 -6.39
N SER A 4 30.90 -14.99 -6.02
CA SER A 4 30.32 -16.13 -6.71
C SER A 4 29.83 -17.18 -5.70
N GLY A 5 28.77 -17.88 -6.08
CA GLY A 5 28.22 -19.00 -5.32
C GLY A 5 28.43 -20.31 -6.07
N SER A 6 28.67 -21.39 -5.32
CA SER A 6 28.71 -22.74 -5.89
C SER A 6 27.91 -23.73 -5.03
N GLU A 7 27.19 -24.61 -5.71
CA GLU A 7 26.39 -25.69 -5.11
C GLU A 7 26.95 -27.04 -5.56
N ASN A 8 27.43 -27.84 -4.59
CA ASN A 8 28.07 -29.14 -4.89
C ASN A 8 29.19 -29.06 -5.94
N GLY A 9 29.98 -27.98 -5.92
CA GLY A 9 31.07 -27.74 -6.85
C GLY A 9 30.69 -27.18 -8.22
N ASN A 10 29.39 -26.94 -8.47
CA ASN A 10 28.88 -26.29 -9.67
C ASN A 10 28.65 -24.82 -9.42
N GLU A 11 29.20 -23.95 -10.24
CA GLU A 11 28.99 -22.51 -10.12
C GLU A 11 27.58 -22.10 -10.47
N LEU A 12 26.99 -21.20 -9.64
CA LEU A 12 25.69 -20.63 -9.83
C LEU A 12 25.80 -19.40 -10.74
N LYS A 13 25.33 -19.52 -11.98
CA LYS A 13 25.39 -18.42 -12.96
C LYS A 13 24.62 -17.19 -12.53
N ASP A 14 23.52 -17.39 -11.82
CA ASP A 14 22.65 -16.33 -11.34
C ASP A 14 23.18 -15.64 -10.06
N PHE A 15 24.27 -16.15 -9.48
CA PHE A 15 24.97 -15.56 -8.35
C PHE A 15 26.49 -15.49 -8.61
N ASN A 16 26.84 -14.75 -9.67
CA ASN A 16 28.19 -14.45 -10.03
C ASN A 16 28.30 -12.98 -10.46
N TYR A 17 28.78 -12.14 -9.56
CA TYR A 17 28.91 -10.71 -9.79
C TYR A 17 30.39 -10.32 -9.82
N GLN A 18 30.80 -9.63 -10.90
CA GLN A 18 32.11 -9.09 -11.07
C GLN A 18 32.07 -7.57 -10.89
N ASP A 19 33.08 -7.01 -10.22
CA ASP A 19 33.19 -5.57 -9.94
C ASP A 19 31.93 -4.96 -9.27
N TYR A 20 31.27 -5.75 -8.42
CA TYR A 20 30.08 -5.31 -7.75
C TYR A 20 30.42 -4.35 -6.60
N LEU A 21 29.79 -3.17 -6.62
CA LEU A 21 29.92 -2.20 -5.54
C LEU A 21 28.96 -2.58 -4.40
N TYR A 22 29.52 -3.22 -3.39
CA TYR A 22 28.75 -3.64 -2.20
C TYR A 22 28.95 -2.66 -1.05
N GLU A 23 27.87 -2.17 -0.49
CA GLU A 23 27.89 -1.32 0.72
C GLU A 23 27.80 -2.23 1.94
N LEU A 24 28.81 -2.16 2.81
CA LEU A 24 28.84 -2.93 4.06
C LEU A 24 27.71 -2.45 4.99
N GLY A 25 26.95 -3.39 5.55
CA GLY A 25 25.77 -3.10 6.36
C GLY A 25 24.46 -3.08 5.58
N SER A 26 24.48 -3.28 4.26
CA SER A 26 23.26 -3.32 3.43
C SER A 26 22.47 -4.62 3.51
N ALA A 27 23.12 -5.72 3.89
CA ALA A 27 22.58 -7.09 3.95
C ALA A 27 21.84 -7.55 2.67
N LEU A 28 22.22 -7.01 1.49
CA LEU A 28 21.46 -7.19 0.24
C LEU A 28 21.69 -8.54 -0.45
N LEU A 29 22.85 -9.17 -0.25
CA LEU A 29 23.19 -10.39 -0.99
C LEU A 29 22.96 -11.65 -0.16
N THR A 30 23.61 -11.74 1.00
CA THR A 30 23.46 -12.89 1.91
C THR A 30 23.47 -12.43 3.37
N PRO A 31 22.83 -13.17 4.29
CA PRO A 31 22.66 -12.75 5.68
C PRO A 31 23.96 -12.51 6.44
N SER A 32 25.00 -13.30 6.17
CA SER A 32 26.26 -13.23 6.93
C SER A 32 27.40 -12.51 6.21
N LEU A 33 27.19 -12.02 4.99
CA LEU A 33 28.23 -11.39 4.18
C LEU A 33 28.87 -10.20 4.89
N ASP A 34 28.08 -9.30 5.47
CA ASP A 34 28.59 -8.13 6.19
C ASP A 34 29.54 -8.52 7.32
N SER A 35 29.15 -9.49 8.15
CA SER A 35 29.98 -9.96 9.26
C SER A 35 31.26 -10.65 8.79
N LYS A 36 31.26 -11.24 7.59
CA LYS A 36 32.45 -11.88 7.00
C LYS A 36 33.40 -10.89 6.36
N LEU A 37 32.88 -9.73 5.94
CA LEU A 37 33.68 -8.64 5.34
C LEU A 37 34.28 -7.70 6.39
N GLU A 38 33.78 -7.70 7.64
CA GLU A 38 34.35 -6.86 8.70
C GLU A 38 35.83 -7.18 8.94
N GLY A 39 36.69 -6.14 8.86
CA GLY A 39 38.13 -6.25 9.09
C GLY A 39 38.92 -6.89 7.96
N VAL A 40 38.29 -7.21 6.83
CA VAL A 40 38.96 -7.81 5.66
C VAL A 40 39.66 -6.74 4.85
N SER A 41 40.88 -6.99 4.38
CA SER A 41 41.65 -6.07 3.58
C SER A 41 41.45 -6.28 2.07
N SER A 42 41.74 -5.23 1.30
CA SER A 42 41.77 -5.32 -0.19
C SER A 42 42.71 -6.45 -0.64
N GLY A 43 42.30 -7.18 -1.67
CA GLY A 43 43.01 -8.35 -2.22
C GLY A 43 42.72 -9.67 -1.50
N ALA A 44 41.97 -9.66 -0.39
CA ALA A 44 41.66 -10.89 0.32
C ALA A 44 40.55 -11.69 -0.38
N ILE A 45 40.65 -13.01 -0.26
CA ILE A 45 39.62 -13.95 -0.72
C ILE A 45 39.08 -14.64 0.51
N ILE A 46 37.77 -14.54 0.70
CA ILE A 46 37.05 -15.24 1.77
C ILE A 46 36.09 -16.27 1.16
N LYS A 47 35.96 -17.40 1.87
CA LYS A 47 35.03 -18.46 1.50
C LYS A 47 34.23 -18.86 2.74
N PHE A 48 32.91 -18.98 2.57
CA PHE A 48 32.01 -19.37 3.62
C PHE A 48 30.72 -19.96 3.02
N ASN A 49 29.95 -20.65 3.82
CA ASN A 49 28.64 -21.13 3.41
C ASN A 49 27.58 -20.19 3.96
N ASP A 50 26.59 -19.86 3.14
CA ASP A 50 25.47 -19.03 3.52
C ASP A 50 24.22 -19.33 2.68
N ASP A 51 23.09 -18.78 3.06
CA ASP A 51 21.86 -18.86 2.32
C ASP A 51 21.79 -17.69 1.31
N ILE A 52 21.17 -17.94 0.15
CA ILE A 52 20.88 -16.92 -0.86
C ILE A 52 19.36 -16.77 -0.95
N PRO A 53 18.73 -15.90 -0.13
CA PRO A 53 17.28 -15.77 -0.08
C PRO A 53 16.66 -15.40 -1.43
N ALA A 54 17.34 -14.56 -2.22
CA ALA A 54 16.89 -14.14 -3.54
C ALA A 54 16.73 -15.30 -4.55
N LEU A 55 17.45 -16.41 -4.34
CA LEU A 55 17.35 -17.60 -5.17
C LEU A 55 16.64 -18.78 -4.47
N GLY A 56 16.19 -18.58 -3.23
CA GLY A 56 15.60 -19.65 -2.42
C GLY A 56 16.56 -20.82 -2.13
N LYS A 57 17.87 -20.56 -2.12
CA LYS A 57 18.89 -21.57 -1.94
C LYS A 57 19.57 -21.45 -0.59
N SER A 58 19.83 -22.60 0.05
CA SER A 58 20.46 -22.66 1.38
C SER A 58 21.78 -23.40 1.31
N ASN A 59 22.68 -23.02 2.22
CA ASN A 59 24.01 -23.64 2.42
C ASN A 59 24.87 -23.66 1.14
N ILE A 60 24.92 -22.55 0.41
CA ILE A 60 25.72 -22.36 -0.80
C ILE A 60 27.15 -21.94 -0.39
N GLU A 61 28.17 -22.56 -0.99
CA GLU A 61 29.56 -22.12 -0.85
C GLU A 61 29.75 -20.81 -1.61
N ILE A 62 30.05 -19.73 -0.87
CA ILE A 62 30.24 -18.38 -1.41
C ILE A 62 31.74 -18.06 -1.36
N SER A 63 32.23 -17.55 -2.47
CA SER A 63 33.59 -17.05 -2.60
C SER A 63 33.56 -15.57 -2.93
N VAL A 64 34.24 -14.76 -2.12
CA VAL A 64 34.31 -13.31 -2.29
C VAL A 64 35.76 -12.86 -2.39
N LEU A 65 36.09 -12.17 -3.46
CA LEU A 65 37.33 -11.43 -3.61
C LEU A 65 37.07 -9.95 -3.34
N VAL A 66 37.70 -9.39 -2.31
CA VAL A 66 37.66 -7.95 -2.03
C VAL A 66 38.68 -7.26 -2.93
N LYS A 67 38.22 -6.56 -3.95
CA LYS A 67 39.13 -5.87 -4.91
C LYS A 67 39.61 -4.54 -4.35
N GLU A 68 38.67 -3.73 -3.87
CA GLU A 68 38.93 -2.36 -3.46
C GLU A 68 38.00 -2.02 -2.30
N ILE A 69 38.49 -1.23 -1.36
CA ILE A 69 37.71 -0.71 -0.25
C ILE A 69 37.64 0.81 -0.41
N LYS A 70 36.42 1.33 -0.45
CA LYS A 70 36.12 2.77 -0.55
C LYS A 70 35.40 3.23 0.68
N GLU A 71 35.69 4.40 1.13
CA GLU A 71 34.94 5.08 2.18
C GLU A 71 33.80 5.92 1.53
N LYS A 72 32.58 5.77 2.06
CA LYS A 72 31.45 6.58 1.64
C LYS A 72 31.53 7.94 2.35
N ILE A 73 32.04 8.93 1.64
CA ILE A 73 32.08 10.31 2.13
C ILE A 73 30.73 10.97 1.81
N MET A 74 29.98 11.29 2.84
CA MET A 74 28.75 12.06 2.70
C MET A 74 29.09 13.54 2.66
N PRO A 75 28.56 14.33 1.71
CA PRO A 75 28.70 15.76 1.74
C PRO A 75 28.05 16.36 2.98
N GLU A 76 28.60 17.48 3.48
CA GLU A 76 27.91 18.24 4.54
C GLU A 76 26.60 18.79 4.01
N LEU A 77 25.56 18.70 4.85
CA LEU A 77 24.24 19.23 4.53
C LEU A 77 24.28 20.77 4.70
N THR A 78 24.60 21.48 3.61
CA THR A 78 24.67 22.94 3.54
C THR A 78 23.60 23.48 2.61
N ASP A 79 23.27 24.76 2.73
CA ASP A 79 22.32 25.43 1.83
C ASP A 79 22.78 25.36 0.38
N ASP A 80 24.11 25.57 0.14
CA ASP A 80 24.69 25.45 -1.21
C ASP A 80 24.51 24.04 -1.81
N TRP A 81 24.66 23.00 -0.98
CA TRP A 81 24.43 21.62 -1.43
C TRP A 81 22.96 21.39 -1.73
N VAL A 82 22.07 21.79 -0.80
CA VAL A 82 20.61 21.63 -0.97
C VAL A 82 20.13 22.30 -2.25
N SER A 83 20.50 23.54 -2.49
CA SER A 83 20.11 24.29 -3.70
C SER A 83 20.68 23.72 -4.99
N SER A 84 21.79 22.95 -4.93
CA SER A 84 22.39 22.32 -6.11
C SER A 84 21.75 20.99 -6.50
N VAL A 85 21.09 20.27 -5.56
CA VAL A 85 20.58 18.90 -5.77
C VAL A 85 19.08 18.77 -5.54
N THR A 86 18.42 19.80 -5.02
CA THR A 86 16.98 19.83 -4.75
C THR A 86 16.37 21.13 -5.28
N GLU A 87 15.06 21.26 -5.19
CA GLU A 87 14.31 22.49 -5.51
C GLU A 87 14.29 23.54 -4.37
N PHE A 88 14.83 23.18 -3.20
CA PHE A 88 14.85 24.07 -2.03
C PHE A 88 16.10 24.95 -2.02
N GLU A 89 15.97 26.17 -1.50
CA GLU A 89 17.10 27.12 -1.38
C GLU A 89 17.92 26.88 -0.12
N THR A 90 17.30 26.37 0.96
CA THR A 90 17.96 26.20 2.25
C THR A 90 17.66 24.83 2.88
N VAL A 91 18.57 24.38 3.75
CA VAL A 91 18.36 23.19 4.60
C VAL A 91 17.12 23.33 5.46
N LYS A 92 16.85 24.56 5.94
CA LYS A 92 15.68 24.83 6.78
C LYS A 92 14.39 24.63 6.01
N GLU A 93 14.26 25.19 4.83
CA GLU A 93 13.09 25.04 3.95
C GLU A 93 12.84 23.57 3.60
N MET A 94 13.88 22.86 3.17
CA MET A 94 13.79 21.42 2.92
C MET A 94 13.30 20.64 4.14
N ASN A 95 13.81 20.93 5.33
CA ASN A 95 13.38 20.25 6.56
C ASN A 95 11.94 20.60 6.95
N GLU A 96 11.50 21.83 6.75
CA GLU A 96 10.12 22.24 7.01
C GLU A 96 9.15 21.51 6.08
N GLU A 97 9.48 21.40 4.79
CA GLU A 97 8.65 20.66 3.83
C GLU A 97 8.67 19.15 4.10
N LEU A 98 9.83 18.55 4.39
CA LEU A 98 9.92 17.16 4.81
C LEU A 98 9.09 16.87 6.06
N HIS A 99 9.13 17.75 7.06
CA HIS A 99 8.30 17.62 8.27
C HIS A 99 6.82 17.66 7.95
N LYS A 100 6.39 18.59 7.11
CA LYS A 100 5.00 18.74 6.65
C LYS A 100 4.56 17.47 5.92
N ASN A 101 5.38 16.96 5.00
CA ASN A 101 5.09 15.74 4.25
C ASN A 101 4.98 14.51 5.16
N ILE A 102 5.92 14.33 6.10
CA ILE A 102 5.86 13.24 7.09
C ILE A 102 4.62 13.36 7.97
N GLN A 103 4.26 14.56 8.40
CA GLN A 103 3.04 14.79 9.19
C GLN A 103 1.80 14.41 8.39
N ASN A 104 1.70 14.82 7.12
CA ASN A 104 0.57 14.50 6.24
C ASN A 104 0.45 12.99 6.01
N VAL A 105 1.56 12.31 5.72
CA VAL A 105 1.56 10.84 5.58
C VAL A 105 1.09 10.16 6.87
N LYS A 106 1.58 10.58 8.02
CA LYS A 106 1.15 10.05 9.32
C LYS A 106 -0.32 10.33 9.62
N LYS A 107 -0.80 11.54 9.31
CA LYS A 107 -2.22 11.90 9.47
C LYS A 107 -3.11 10.98 8.63
N ARG A 108 -2.79 10.79 7.35
CA ARG A 108 -3.52 9.87 6.46
C ARG A 108 -3.50 8.43 6.98
N GLN A 109 -2.35 7.96 7.45
CA GLN A 109 -2.23 6.62 8.01
C GLN A 109 -3.14 6.44 9.25
N VAL A 110 -3.15 7.41 10.15
CA VAL A 110 -4.02 7.39 11.35
C VAL A 110 -5.50 7.44 10.95
N ALA A 111 -5.87 8.29 9.98
CA ALA A 111 -7.23 8.39 9.48
C ALA A 111 -7.73 7.06 8.88
N ASN A 112 -6.91 6.44 8.03
CA ASN A 112 -7.22 5.14 7.43
C ASN A 112 -7.36 4.02 8.49
N GLN A 113 -6.46 4.01 9.47
CA GLN A 113 -6.54 3.05 10.58
C GLN A 113 -7.79 3.24 11.42
N TYR A 114 -8.14 4.49 11.72
CA TYR A 114 -9.36 4.81 12.45
C TYR A 114 -10.61 4.40 11.68
N GLN A 115 -10.69 4.75 10.39
CA GLN A 115 -11.80 4.34 9.53
C GLN A 115 -11.94 2.82 9.49
N GLY A 116 -10.83 2.08 9.35
CA GLY A 116 -10.84 0.61 9.35
C GLY A 116 -11.34 0.03 10.68
N GLN A 117 -10.91 0.58 11.82
CA GLN A 117 -11.36 0.15 13.14
C GLN A 117 -12.85 0.48 13.36
N LEU A 118 -13.29 1.68 12.98
CA LEU A 118 -14.69 2.10 13.10
C LEU A 118 -15.59 1.22 12.24
N THR A 119 -15.23 0.99 10.98
CA THR A 119 -15.95 0.10 10.06
C THR A 119 -16.08 -1.32 10.63
N SER A 120 -14.99 -1.87 11.14
CA SER A 120 -15.01 -3.21 11.74
C SER A 120 -15.93 -3.28 12.94
N LYS A 121 -15.90 -2.26 13.79
CA LYS A 121 -16.75 -2.17 14.98
C LYS A 121 -18.23 -1.98 14.62
N LEU A 122 -18.54 -1.16 13.62
CA LEU A 122 -19.91 -0.97 13.13
C LEU A 122 -20.51 -2.28 12.61
N ILE A 123 -19.73 -3.06 11.82
CA ILE A 123 -20.16 -4.35 11.31
C ILE A 123 -20.42 -5.33 12.47
N GLU A 124 -19.50 -5.40 13.43
CA GLU A 124 -19.59 -6.31 14.58
C GLU A 124 -20.82 -6.00 15.45
N GLU A 125 -21.05 -4.73 15.77
CA GLU A 125 -22.16 -4.30 16.61
C GLU A 125 -23.53 -4.35 15.91
N SER A 126 -23.56 -4.21 14.58
CA SER A 126 -24.80 -4.26 13.79
C SER A 126 -25.46 -5.64 13.76
N LYS A 127 -24.67 -6.72 13.95
CA LYS A 127 -25.12 -8.12 13.95
C LYS A 127 -26.03 -8.45 12.76
N LEU A 128 -25.67 -7.96 11.57
CA LEU A 128 -26.46 -8.16 10.38
C LEU A 128 -26.42 -9.61 9.91
N GLU A 129 -27.58 -10.17 9.62
CA GLU A 129 -27.71 -11.44 8.92
C GLU A 129 -27.95 -11.18 7.43
N LEU A 130 -26.94 -11.43 6.62
CA LEU A 130 -27.03 -11.24 5.17
C LEU A 130 -27.54 -12.52 4.49
N PRO A 131 -28.43 -12.41 3.49
CA PRO A 131 -28.82 -13.55 2.68
C PRO A 131 -27.60 -14.15 1.95
N GLU A 132 -27.40 -15.47 2.08
CA GLU A 132 -26.26 -16.18 1.50
C GLU A 132 -26.12 -15.95 0.00
N GLN A 133 -27.23 -15.86 -0.72
CA GLN A 133 -27.25 -15.60 -2.16
C GLN A 133 -26.63 -14.26 -2.54
N LEU A 134 -26.81 -13.22 -1.73
CA LEU A 134 -26.17 -11.91 -1.96
C LEU A 134 -24.67 -11.98 -1.70
N VAL A 135 -24.27 -12.67 -0.64
CA VAL A 135 -22.83 -12.86 -0.33
C VAL A 135 -22.12 -13.61 -1.47
N ILE A 136 -22.74 -14.66 -2.02
CA ILE A 136 -22.19 -15.39 -3.16
C ILE A 136 -22.08 -14.49 -4.40
N ALA A 137 -23.11 -13.72 -4.73
CA ALA A 137 -23.10 -12.83 -5.88
C ALA A 137 -22.01 -11.74 -5.76
N GLU A 138 -21.83 -11.16 -4.57
CA GLU A 138 -20.76 -10.20 -4.30
C GLU A 138 -19.38 -10.86 -4.38
N MET A 139 -19.23 -12.06 -3.81
CA MET A 139 -17.99 -12.84 -3.89
C MET A 139 -17.59 -13.12 -5.34
N ASP A 140 -18.54 -13.51 -6.20
CA ASP A 140 -18.31 -13.73 -7.62
C ASP A 140 -17.86 -12.45 -8.33
N SER A 141 -18.45 -11.31 -7.98
CA SER A 141 -18.05 -10.00 -8.52
C SER A 141 -16.62 -9.63 -8.11
N ILE A 142 -16.27 -9.81 -6.85
CA ILE A 142 -14.90 -9.55 -6.34
C ILE A 142 -13.90 -10.48 -7.04
N LEU A 143 -14.23 -11.78 -7.17
CA LEU A 143 -13.39 -12.75 -7.86
C LEU A 143 -13.16 -12.37 -9.33
N GLN A 144 -14.20 -11.94 -10.05
CA GLN A 144 -14.07 -11.52 -11.44
C GLN A 144 -13.13 -10.30 -11.56
N ASN A 145 -13.28 -9.30 -10.69
CA ASN A 145 -12.41 -8.13 -10.67
C ASN A 145 -10.95 -8.52 -10.38
N PHE A 146 -10.74 -9.39 -9.40
CA PHE A 146 -9.42 -9.93 -9.07
C PHE A 146 -8.79 -10.69 -10.24
N MET A 147 -9.54 -11.54 -10.92
CA MET A 147 -9.07 -12.27 -12.10
C MET A 147 -8.70 -11.31 -13.25
N ASN A 148 -9.50 -10.26 -13.47
CA ASN A 148 -9.21 -9.23 -14.48
C ASN A 148 -7.91 -8.47 -14.14
N GLU A 149 -7.67 -8.15 -12.87
CA GLU A 149 -6.45 -7.49 -12.42
C GLU A 149 -5.21 -8.39 -12.62
N LEU A 150 -5.30 -9.66 -12.28
CA LEU A 150 -4.25 -10.63 -12.55
C LEU A 150 -3.95 -10.74 -14.05
N GLN A 151 -4.99 -10.77 -14.88
CA GLN A 151 -4.84 -10.84 -16.32
C GLN A 151 -4.18 -9.59 -16.91
N GLN A 152 -4.54 -8.40 -16.45
CA GLN A 152 -3.90 -7.13 -16.87
C GLN A 152 -2.40 -7.10 -16.53
N ASN A 153 -2.01 -7.70 -15.42
CA ASN A 153 -0.63 -7.83 -14.98
C ASN A 153 0.09 -9.06 -15.55
N ASN A 154 -0.56 -9.85 -16.43
CA ASN A 154 -0.08 -11.10 -16.99
C ASN A 154 0.34 -12.15 -15.93
N ILE A 155 -0.34 -12.17 -14.80
CA ILE A 155 -0.12 -13.13 -13.71
C ILE A 155 -1.20 -14.21 -13.78
N LYS A 156 -0.80 -15.48 -13.71
CA LYS A 156 -1.75 -16.59 -13.59
C LYS A 156 -2.12 -16.79 -12.12
N ILE A 157 -3.34 -17.26 -11.88
CA ILE A 157 -3.82 -17.51 -10.51
C ILE A 157 -2.94 -18.55 -9.78
N ASP A 158 -2.47 -19.58 -10.47
CA ASP A 158 -1.59 -20.59 -9.89
C ASP A 158 -0.25 -19.99 -9.44
N ASP A 159 0.33 -19.09 -10.27
CA ASP A 159 1.57 -18.39 -9.94
C ASP A 159 1.36 -17.45 -8.74
N TYR A 160 0.22 -16.75 -8.69
CA TYR A 160 -0.15 -15.91 -7.56
C TYR A 160 -0.26 -16.71 -6.26
N LEU A 161 -0.99 -17.83 -6.27
CA LEU A 161 -1.13 -18.69 -5.10
C LEU A 161 0.21 -19.27 -4.64
N GLN A 162 1.09 -19.64 -5.58
CA GLN A 162 2.42 -20.15 -5.26
C GLN A 162 3.30 -19.06 -4.63
N ILE A 163 3.28 -17.84 -5.15
CA ILE A 163 4.10 -16.71 -4.65
C ILE A 163 3.62 -16.26 -3.27
N THR A 164 2.31 -16.20 -3.07
CA THR A 164 1.71 -15.74 -1.79
C THR A 164 1.64 -16.84 -0.74
N GLY A 165 1.77 -18.11 -1.13
CA GLY A 165 1.61 -19.26 -0.24
C GLY A 165 0.15 -19.51 0.18
N LEU A 166 -0.83 -18.88 -0.50
CA LEU A 166 -2.24 -19.09 -0.25
C LEU A 166 -2.73 -20.38 -0.92
N THR A 167 -3.74 -21.02 -0.32
CA THR A 167 -4.49 -22.11 -0.94
C THR A 167 -5.76 -21.57 -1.59
N GLU A 168 -6.36 -22.32 -2.51
CA GLU A 168 -7.67 -21.95 -3.08
C GLU A 168 -8.75 -21.81 -1.99
N GLU A 169 -8.72 -22.66 -0.96
CA GLU A 169 -9.66 -22.62 0.16
C GLU A 169 -9.51 -21.32 0.97
N THR A 170 -8.27 -20.94 1.32
CA THR A 170 -8.03 -19.67 2.03
C THR A 170 -8.41 -18.46 1.19
N LEU A 171 -8.17 -18.49 -0.13
CA LEU A 171 -8.60 -17.43 -1.03
C LEU A 171 -10.13 -17.32 -1.08
N GLN A 172 -10.85 -18.44 -1.15
CA GLN A 172 -12.33 -18.44 -1.13
C GLN A 172 -12.87 -17.89 0.18
N ASP A 173 -12.30 -18.28 1.32
CA ASP A 173 -12.70 -17.77 2.64
C ASP A 173 -12.45 -16.26 2.75
N ASP A 174 -11.31 -15.77 2.26
CA ASP A 174 -10.99 -14.33 2.24
C ASP A 174 -11.97 -13.56 1.36
N LEU A 175 -12.28 -14.05 0.16
CA LEU A 175 -13.27 -13.44 -0.73
C LEU A 175 -14.66 -13.40 -0.10
N LYS A 176 -15.08 -14.48 0.57
CA LYS A 176 -16.37 -14.52 1.29
C LYS A 176 -16.42 -13.54 2.45
N ASN A 177 -15.34 -13.46 3.22
CA ASN A 177 -15.22 -12.48 4.30
C ASN A 177 -15.26 -11.03 3.78
N GLN A 178 -14.58 -10.76 2.68
CA GLN A 178 -14.59 -9.45 2.02
C GLN A 178 -15.99 -9.11 1.50
N ALA A 179 -16.65 -10.03 0.80
CA ALA A 179 -18.04 -9.85 0.31
C ALA A 179 -19.01 -9.55 1.46
N THR A 180 -18.90 -10.32 2.55
CA THR A 180 -19.73 -10.10 3.74
C THR A 180 -19.50 -8.71 4.33
N ARG A 181 -18.26 -8.28 4.44
CA ARG A 181 -17.92 -6.93 4.95
C ARG A 181 -18.44 -5.82 4.05
N ASN A 182 -18.25 -5.94 2.73
CA ASN A 182 -18.72 -4.96 1.75
C ASN A 182 -20.24 -4.79 1.84
N LEU A 183 -20.98 -5.89 1.77
CA LEU A 183 -22.43 -5.86 1.85
C LEU A 183 -22.95 -5.33 3.21
N SER A 184 -22.28 -5.71 4.31
CA SER A 184 -22.64 -5.18 5.63
C SER A 184 -22.50 -3.66 5.66
N MET A 185 -21.41 -3.12 5.12
CA MET A 185 -21.21 -1.67 5.07
C MET A 185 -22.23 -0.98 4.17
N VAL A 186 -22.56 -1.56 3.01
CA VAL A 186 -23.62 -1.01 2.13
C VAL A 186 -24.92 -0.88 2.90
N VAL A 187 -25.36 -1.94 3.59
CA VAL A 187 -26.62 -1.93 4.38
C VAL A 187 -26.58 -0.92 5.53
N ILE A 188 -25.46 -0.85 6.25
CA ILE A 188 -25.27 0.11 7.35
C ILE A 188 -25.34 1.54 6.82
N LEU A 189 -24.61 1.84 5.75
CA LEU A 189 -24.56 3.19 5.19
C LEU A 189 -25.89 3.60 4.59
N ASP A 190 -26.60 2.71 3.89
CA ASP A 190 -27.94 2.98 3.38
C ASP A 190 -28.92 3.29 4.53
N LYS A 191 -28.79 2.58 5.66
CA LYS A 191 -29.60 2.87 6.84
C LYS A 191 -29.27 4.23 7.47
N VAL A 192 -28.00 4.62 7.49
CA VAL A 192 -27.59 5.95 7.96
C VAL A 192 -28.10 7.05 7.02
N VAL A 193 -28.04 6.84 5.70
CA VAL A 193 -28.63 7.77 4.73
C VAL A 193 -30.11 8.00 5.01
N GLU A 194 -30.86 6.92 5.24
CA GLU A 194 -32.30 6.99 5.56
C GLU A 194 -32.55 7.70 6.91
N ASP A 195 -31.89 7.24 7.99
CA ASP A 195 -32.14 7.74 9.35
C ASP A 195 -31.70 9.19 9.57
N GLN A 196 -30.68 9.64 8.82
CA GLN A 196 -30.17 11.02 8.87
C GLN A 196 -30.77 11.91 7.76
N GLU A 197 -31.67 11.37 6.92
CA GLU A 197 -32.28 12.05 5.78
C GLU A 197 -31.23 12.74 4.86
N LEU A 198 -30.07 12.07 4.64
CA LEU A 198 -28.98 12.63 3.85
C LEU A 198 -29.41 12.79 2.39
N LYS A 199 -29.02 13.91 1.79
CA LYS A 199 -29.32 14.25 0.39
C LYS A 199 -28.07 14.78 -0.27
N LEU A 200 -27.98 14.56 -1.57
CA LEU A 200 -26.97 15.21 -2.40
C LEU A 200 -27.32 16.69 -2.54
N ASP A 201 -26.31 17.53 -2.52
CA ASP A 201 -26.48 18.95 -2.83
C ASP A 201 -26.35 19.20 -4.34
N ASP A 202 -26.62 20.46 -4.75
CA ASP A 202 -26.63 20.84 -6.17
C ASP A 202 -25.25 20.67 -6.84
N LYS A 203 -24.16 20.84 -6.09
CA LYS A 203 -22.77 20.66 -6.57
C LYS A 203 -22.48 19.18 -6.83
N GLU A 204 -22.83 18.31 -5.88
CA GLU A 204 -22.66 16.85 -5.99
C GLU A 204 -23.45 16.29 -7.19
N ILE A 205 -24.71 16.75 -7.34
CA ILE A 205 -25.55 16.37 -8.49
C ILE A 205 -24.92 16.84 -9.81
N SER A 206 -24.43 18.09 -9.85
CA SER A 206 -23.79 18.65 -11.06
C SER A 206 -22.54 17.86 -11.45
N LEU A 207 -21.71 17.42 -10.50
CA LEU A 207 -20.53 16.59 -10.78
C LEU A 207 -20.92 15.22 -11.33
N ILE A 208 -21.99 14.60 -10.81
CA ILE A 208 -22.51 13.34 -11.35
C ILE A 208 -23.02 13.54 -12.77
N ASP A 209 -23.78 14.61 -13.04
CA ASP A 209 -24.31 14.91 -14.37
C ASP A 209 -23.18 15.22 -15.38
N GLU A 210 -22.13 15.90 -14.96
CA GLU A 210 -20.94 16.14 -15.78
C GLU A 210 -20.23 14.83 -16.13
N HIS A 211 -20.00 13.97 -15.13
CA HIS A 211 -19.44 12.63 -15.36
C HIS A 211 -20.29 11.82 -16.34
N MET A 212 -21.62 11.82 -16.17
CA MET A 212 -22.55 11.13 -17.06
C MET A 212 -22.52 11.67 -18.49
N SER A 213 -22.25 12.96 -18.68
CA SER A 213 -22.19 13.57 -20.04
C SER A 213 -21.04 13.05 -20.88
N THR A 214 -20.00 12.51 -20.25
CA THR A 214 -18.82 11.90 -20.92
C THR A 214 -18.98 10.39 -21.18
N HIS A 215 -20.09 9.79 -20.71
CA HIS A 215 -20.33 8.35 -20.83
C HIS A 215 -21.15 8.02 -22.08
N ASP A 216 -20.58 7.17 -22.94
CA ASP A 216 -21.19 6.72 -24.19
C ASP A 216 -21.87 5.35 -23.95
N GLY A 217 -23.11 5.35 -23.45
CA GLY A 217 -23.88 4.14 -23.13
C GLY A 217 -25.34 4.24 -23.60
N SER A 218 -26.06 3.09 -23.58
CA SER A 218 -27.52 3.10 -23.84
C SER A 218 -28.27 3.91 -22.76
N GLU A 219 -29.46 4.45 -23.07
CA GLU A 219 -30.25 5.23 -22.09
C GLU A 219 -30.54 4.42 -20.80
N ALA A 220 -30.78 3.12 -20.90
CA ALA A 220 -31.04 2.26 -19.76
C ALA A 220 -29.78 2.01 -18.90
N ASP A 221 -28.62 1.81 -19.53
CA ASP A 221 -27.34 1.66 -18.85
C ASP A 221 -26.93 2.96 -18.18
N SER A 222 -27.15 4.09 -18.86
CA SER A 222 -26.86 5.43 -18.32
C SER A 222 -27.73 5.74 -17.08
N ALA A 223 -29.02 5.40 -17.10
CA ALA A 223 -29.89 5.61 -15.95
C ALA A 223 -29.49 4.77 -14.73
N SER A 224 -29.16 3.49 -14.95
CA SER A 224 -28.69 2.59 -13.89
C SER A 224 -27.34 3.07 -13.34
N HIS A 225 -26.44 3.52 -14.20
CA HIS A 225 -25.13 4.04 -13.80
C HIS A 225 -25.25 5.30 -12.95
N LYS A 226 -26.09 6.25 -13.38
CA LYS A 226 -26.38 7.47 -12.60
C LYS A 226 -26.91 7.14 -11.20
N LEU A 227 -27.89 6.22 -11.10
CA LEU A 227 -28.45 5.80 -9.82
C LEU A 227 -27.38 5.17 -8.89
N ASN A 228 -26.47 4.40 -9.46
CA ASN A 228 -25.35 3.82 -8.69
C ASN A 228 -24.42 4.92 -8.17
N LEU A 229 -24.06 5.91 -8.99
CA LEU A 229 -23.22 7.03 -8.58
C LEU A 229 -23.88 7.88 -7.48
N GLU A 230 -25.17 8.16 -7.62
CA GLU A 230 -25.93 8.88 -6.58
C GLU A 230 -25.95 8.10 -5.26
N SER A 231 -26.16 6.78 -5.31
CA SER A 231 -26.18 5.92 -4.13
C SER A 231 -24.80 5.83 -3.48
N GLU A 232 -23.73 5.73 -4.28
CA GLU A 232 -22.35 5.70 -3.79
C GLU A 232 -21.98 7.04 -3.14
N SER A 233 -22.34 8.16 -3.75
CA SER A 233 -22.12 9.50 -3.19
C SER A 233 -22.84 9.69 -1.85
N LEU A 234 -24.08 9.21 -1.75
CA LEU A 234 -24.83 9.24 -0.48
C LEU A 234 -24.19 8.37 0.60
N ARG A 235 -23.68 7.17 0.26
CA ARG A 235 -22.93 6.31 1.18
C ARG A 235 -21.63 6.95 1.64
N ASN A 236 -20.91 7.62 0.75
CA ASN A 236 -19.69 8.37 1.10
C ASN A 236 -20.04 9.49 2.10
N LYS A 237 -21.13 10.22 1.88
CA LYS A 237 -21.63 11.24 2.79
C LYS A 237 -22.03 10.66 4.14
N ALA A 238 -22.66 9.48 4.16
CA ALA A 238 -22.99 8.75 5.39
C ALA A 238 -21.73 8.31 6.16
N MET A 239 -20.71 7.82 5.45
CA MET A 239 -19.43 7.47 6.06
C MET A 239 -18.76 8.69 6.70
N LEU A 240 -18.72 9.82 6.00
CA LEU A 240 -18.19 11.08 6.56
C LEU A 240 -18.98 11.50 7.80
N HIS A 241 -20.32 11.40 7.76
CA HIS A 241 -21.16 11.70 8.92
C HIS A 241 -20.80 10.83 10.12
N ILE A 242 -20.62 9.51 9.93
CA ILE A 242 -20.22 8.58 11.00
C ILE A 242 -18.82 8.94 11.54
N LEU A 243 -17.86 9.24 10.65
CA LEU A 243 -16.50 9.62 11.03
C LEU A 243 -16.47 10.90 11.86
N GLN A 244 -17.33 11.86 11.53
CA GLN A 244 -17.46 13.14 12.27
C GLN A 244 -18.11 12.96 13.65
N GLN A 245 -19.01 12.00 13.81
CA GLN A 245 -19.63 11.67 15.10
C GLN A 245 -18.71 10.82 15.99
N GLY A 246 -17.74 10.14 15.41
CA GLY A 246 -16.80 9.31 16.12
C GLY A 246 -15.82 10.15 16.96
N VAL A 247 -15.62 9.74 18.20
CA VAL A 247 -14.63 10.36 19.09
C VAL A 247 -13.38 9.50 19.09
N SER A 248 -12.32 10.00 18.44
CA SER A 248 -10.99 9.41 18.57
C SER A 248 -10.23 10.06 19.73
N VAL A 249 -9.40 9.27 20.38
CA VAL A 249 -8.50 9.74 21.44
C VAL A 249 -7.10 9.21 21.17
N ASP A 250 -6.11 10.03 21.44
CA ASP A 250 -4.71 9.61 21.39
C ASP A 250 -4.36 8.69 22.57
N LYS A 251 -3.12 8.20 22.60
CA LYS A 251 -2.60 7.36 23.71
C LYS A 251 -2.59 8.05 25.07
N ASN A 252 -2.70 9.38 25.12
CA ASN A 252 -2.75 10.18 26.34
C ASN A 252 -4.20 10.49 26.77
N GLY A 253 -5.20 10.07 25.97
CA GLY A 253 -6.61 10.36 26.18
C GLY A 253 -7.06 11.73 25.68
N GLU A 254 -6.22 12.42 24.88
CA GLU A 254 -6.59 13.69 24.25
C GLU A 254 -7.41 13.42 23.00
N LYS A 255 -8.46 14.24 22.81
CA LYS A 255 -9.33 14.13 21.63
C LYS A 255 -8.56 14.54 20.36
N VAL A 256 -8.61 13.68 19.37
CA VAL A 256 -8.07 13.94 18.02
C VAL A 256 -9.27 14.09 17.07
N TYR A 257 -9.40 15.26 16.47
CA TYR A 257 -10.45 15.54 15.52
C TYR A 257 -10.01 15.15 14.12
N LEU A 258 -10.64 14.14 13.56
CA LEU A 258 -10.31 13.66 12.21
C LEU A 258 -10.72 14.65 11.11
N GLN A 259 -11.62 15.58 11.40
CA GLN A 259 -11.97 16.69 10.49
C GLN A 259 -10.73 17.48 10.04
N ASP A 260 -9.75 17.67 10.94
CA ASP A 260 -8.49 18.35 10.60
C ASP A 260 -7.61 17.53 9.63
N VAL A 261 -7.93 16.25 9.44
CA VAL A 261 -7.21 15.36 8.53
C VAL A 261 -7.84 15.37 7.13
N TYR A 262 -9.18 15.36 7.06
CA TYR A 262 -9.92 15.29 5.80
C TYR A 262 -10.09 16.66 5.12
N ASN A 263 -10.24 17.76 5.88
CA ASN A 263 -10.42 19.10 5.32
C ASN A 263 -9.14 19.69 4.68
N GLN A 264 -7.98 19.02 4.79
CA GLN A 264 -6.74 19.46 4.12
C GLN A 264 -6.57 18.87 2.70
N GLU A 265 -7.45 17.99 2.24
CA GLU A 265 -7.42 17.48 0.87
C GLU A 265 -8.01 18.47 -0.16
N GLU A 266 -8.87 19.40 0.26
CA GLU A 266 -9.40 20.44 -0.63
C GLU A 266 -8.37 21.51 -1.01
N ASP A 267 -7.31 21.71 -0.21
CA ASP A 267 -6.26 22.72 -0.46
C ASP A 267 -5.11 22.24 -1.38
N LEU A 268 -5.07 20.96 -1.73
CA LEU A 268 -4.00 20.40 -2.60
C LEU A 268 -4.42 20.19 -4.05
N GLY A 269 -5.65 20.58 -4.42
CA GLY A 269 -6.22 20.41 -5.76
C GLY A 269 -6.18 21.64 -6.65
N GLU A 270 -5.67 22.78 -6.21
CA GLU A 270 -5.71 24.06 -6.97
C GLU A 270 -4.33 24.67 -7.28
N GLU A 271 -3.25 23.89 -7.31
CA GLU A 271 -1.99 24.35 -7.92
C GLU A 271 -1.59 23.45 -9.09
N GLU A 272 -2.05 23.85 -10.29
CA GLU A 272 -1.33 23.65 -11.54
C GLU A 272 -0.43 24.84 -11.83
#